data_af7a04dc2da933151cac723171f0ed35
#
_entry.id   af7a04dc2da933151cac723171f0ed35
#
_cell.length_a   1.000
_cell.length_b   1.000
_cell.length_c   1.000
_cell.angle_alpha   90.00
_cell.angle_beta   90.00
_cell.angle_gamma   90.00
#
_symmetry.space_group_name_H-M   'P 1'
#
loop_
_entity.id
_entity.type
_entity.pdbx_description
1 polymer ?
#
loop_
_entity_poly.entity_id
_entity_poly.type
_entity_poly.pdbx_seq_one_letter_code
_entity_poly.pdbx_strand_id
1 'polypeptide(L)'
;ELAGSGAWYEFFPRSEGASFDAKTKTWTSGNFKTAAKRLPAVAEMGFNILYMPPIHPIGVAYRKGPNNTLTAGPQDPGSPWAIGSSAGGHDAIHPDLGDEKDFAAFVKKANGLGLEIAMDLALQASPDHPWVKTNPEWFTTRADGTIAYAENPPKKYQDIYPINFDNDPEGIHFEVLRVVKLWISRGVKIFRVDNPHTKPVAFWEWLIGEINDEFPDVIFLAEAFTRPSMMHALGKVGFQQSYTYFTWRNTKAELESYLRELVHESADFFRPNFWVSTPDILTEYLQFGGPAAHKIRAVLASMCTPSWGMYAGYELCESVARPGAEEHIDSEKFEYRPRDWDGAKKGGRSIADFITKLNEIRAAHPAIRQLRNLEIQHTDDSAIMAFSKHLSGEHTESGKSDTILVVVNTDPHAVRETMVRLDLEKLGLPKGARFEVKDLLNGEKYEWSSDNYVRLDSFVQPAHIFQIGKVL
;
A
#
# COMPACT_ATOMS: atom_id res chain seq x y z
N GLU A 1 13.56 1.58 11.54
CA GLU A 1 12.23 1.61 12.18
C GLU A 1 11.13 1.39 11.16
N LEU A 2 11.06 2.19 10.08
CA LEU A 2 10.00 2.12 9.04
C LEU A 2 9.97 0.79 8.28
N ALA A 3 11.10 0.09 8.13
CA ALA A 3 11.12 -1.26 7.55
C ALA A 3 10.31 -2.27 8.39
N GLY A 4 10.29 -2.08 9.71
CA GLY A 4 9.56 -2.94 10.65
C GLY A 4 8.11 -2.56 10.83
N SER A 5 7.74 -1.27 10.71
CA SER A 5 6.37 -0.79 10.95
C SER A 5 6.11 0.52 10.24
N GLY A 6 5.01 0.60 9.49
CA GLY A 6 4.63 1.82 8.78
C GLY A 6 3.16 1.88 8.40
N ALA A 7 2.66 3.08 8.20
CA ALA A 7 1.34 3.35 7.65
C ALA A 7 1.50 4.17 6.36
N TRP A 8 1.09 3.60 5.24
CA TRP A 8 1.34 4.12 3.90
C TRP A 8 0.09 4.72 3.29
N TYR A 9 0.25 5.89 2.67
CA TYR A 9 -0.79 6.51 1.86
C TYR A 9 -0.28 6.74 0.44
N GLU A 10 -1.03 6.26 -0.55
CA GLU A 10 -0.69 6.43 -1.96
C GLU A 10 -1.58 7.47 -2.61
N PHE A 11 -0.99 8.42 -3.34
CA PHE A 11 -1.75 9.36 -4.17
C PHE A 11 -0.96 9.76 -5.42
N PHE A 12 -1.69 10.20 -6.45
CA PHE A 12 -1.12 10.73 -7.68
C PHE A 12 -0.93 12.25 -7.55
N PRO A 13 0.29 12.78 -7.55
CA PRO A 13 0.50 14.23 -7.46
C PRO A 13 -0.21 15.01 -8.55
N ARG A 14 -0.30 14.43 -9.76
CA ARG A 14 -0.95 15.06 -10.91
C ARG A 14 -2.45 15.27 -10.75
N SER A 15 -3.12 14.51 -9.89
CA SER A 15 -4.54 14.65 -9.61
C SER A 15 -4.84 15.63 -8.49
N GLU A 16 -3.90 15.82 -7.55
CA GLU A 16 -4.08 16.72 -6.43
C GLU A 16 -3.99 18.19 -6.89
N GLY A 17 -5.15 18.83 -7.01
CA GLY A 17 -5.30 20.17 -7.54
C GLY A 17 -5.47 20.24 -9.06
N ALA A 18 -5.64 19.10 -9.73
CA ALA A 18 -6.04 19.09 -11.14
C ALA A 18 -7.42 19.73 -11.32
N SER A 19 -7.63 20.39 -12.43
CA SER A 19 -8.90 21.05 -12.77
C SER A 19 -9.25 20.90 -14.23
N PHE A 20 -10.55 20.82 -14.50
CA PHE A 20 -11.11 20.77 -15.84
C PHE A 20 -11.85 22.07 -16.15
N ASP A 21 -11.45 22.75 -17.21
CA ASP A 21 -12.18 23.92 -17.73
C ASP A 21 -13.23 23.44 -18.73
N ALA A 22 -14.50 23.54 -18.35
CA ALA A 22 -15.62 23.11 -19.18
C ALA A 22 -15.82 23.98 -20.44
N LYS A 23 -15.31 25.24 -20.46
CA LYS A 23 -15.41 26.12 -21.62
C LYS A 23 -14.42 25.77 -22.70
N THR A 24 -13.18 25.57 -22.32
CA THR A 24 -12.08 25.21 -23.23
C THR A 24 -11.96 23.71 -23.41
N LYS A 25 -12.63 22.90 -22.60
CA LYS A 25 -12.51 21.43 -22.53
C LYS A 25 -11.07 20.97 -22.33
N THR A 26 -10.34 21.68 -21.46
CA THR A 26 -8.94 21.38 -21.17
C THR A 26 -8.73 21.04 -19.72
N TRP A 27 -7.81 20.07 -19.48
CA TRP A 27 -7.31 19.75 -18.17
C TRP A 27 -6.07 20.58 -17.83
N THR A 28 -6.00 21.00 -16.58
CA THR A 28 -4.76 21.49 -15.95
C THR A 28 -4.30 20.44 -14.93
N SER A 29 -3.09 19.93 -15.09
CA SER A 29 -2.51 18.96 -14.16
C SER A 29 -2.29 19.56 -12.77
N GLY A 30 -2.45 18.74 -11.73
CA GLY A 30 -1.83 18.99 -10.45
C GLY A 30 -0.31 18.93 -10.55
N ASN A 31 0.38 19.48 -9.57
CA ASN A 31 1.84 19.54 -9.49
C ASN A 31 2.31 19.42 -8.03
N PHE A 32 3.62 19.45 -7.77
CA PHE A 32 4.14 19.33 -6.41
C PHE A 32 3.66 20.45 -5.48
N LYS A 33 3.41 21.66 -5.98
CA LYS A 33 2.88 22.78 -5.16
C LYS A 33 1.42 22.54 -4.76
N THR A 34 0.60 22.06 -5.68
CA THR A 34 -0.81 21.75 -5.40
C THR A 34 -0.94 20.48 -4.57
N ALA A 35 -0.17 19.44 -4.87
CA ALA A 35 -0.13 18.20 -4.11
C ALA A 35 0.35 18.40 -2.67
N ALA A 36 1.29 19.32 -2.45
CA ALA A 36 1.76 19.69 -1.11
C ALA A 36 0.65 20.20 -0.17
N LYS A 37 -0.48 20.67 -0.71
CA LYS A 37 -1.63 21.11 0.08
C LYS A 37 -2.39 19.94 0.71
N ARG A 38 -2.27 18.72 0.14
CA ARG A 38 -2.89 17.51 0.68
C ARG A 38 -2.08 16.89 1.83
N LEU A 39 -0.77 17.15 1.92
CA LEU A 39 0.13 16.52 2.90
C LEU A 39 -0.32 16.68 4.36
N PRO A 40 -0.80 17.85 4.84
CA PRO A 40 -1.28 17.97 6.21
C PRO A 40 -2.41 16.99 6.55
N ALA A 41 -3.39 16.84 5.67
CA ALA A 41 -4.52 15.93 5.90
C ALA A 41 -4.08 14.45 5.90
N VAL A 42 -3.08 14.07 5.10
CA VAL A 42 -2.48 12.73 5.12
C VAL A 42 -1.78 12.48 6.46
N ALA A 43 -0.99 13.43 6.93
CA ALA A 43 -0.30 13.35 8.23
C ALA A 43 -1.30 13.33 9.41
N GLU A 44 -2.36 14.13 9.35
CA GLU A 44 -3.43 14.15 10.35
C GLU A 44 -4.18 12.81 10.46
N MET A 45 -4.32 12.07 9.36
CA MET A 45 -4.84 10.71 9.39
C MET A 45 -3.89 9.69 10.03
N GLY A 46 -2.67 10.10 10.42
CA GLY A 46 -1.69 9.26 11.11
C GLY A 46 -0.83 8.40 10.19
N PHE A 47 -0.81 8.67 8.90
CA PHE A 47 0.16 8.05 7.98
C PHE A 47 1.54 8.66 8.18
N ASN A 48 2.58 7.85 7.98
CA ASN A 48 3.98 8.27 8.10
C ASN A 48 4.81 7.99 6.83
N ILE A 49 4.22 7.39 5.81
CA ILE A 49 4.84 7.18 4.51
C ILE A 49 3.86 7.63 3.42
N LEU A 50 4.33 8.51 2.54
CA LEU A 50 3.61 8.92 1.35
C LEU A 50 4.24 8.25 0.13
N TYR A 51 3.48 7.38 -0.53
CA TYR A 51 3.89 6.73 -1.76
C TYR A 51 3.27 7.44 -2.97
N MET A 52 4.11 7.72 -3.95
CA MET A 52 3.71 8.30 -5.24
C MET A 52 4.01 7.32 -6.38
N PRO A 53 3.05 7.09 -7.30
CA PRO A 53 3.33 6.49 -8.59
C PRO A 53 4.47 7.23 -9.31
N PRO A 54 5.05 6.66 -10.39
CA PRO A 54 6.17 7.29 -11.07
C PRO A 54 5.92 8.77 -11.40
N ILE A 55 6.91 9.61 -11.11
CA ILE A 55 6.85 11.07 -11.30
C ILE A 55 7.62 11.52 -12.54
N HIS A 56 8.05 10.58 -13.36
CA HIS A 56 8.89 10.79 -14.53
C HIS A 56 8.09 11.22 -15.76
N PRO A 57 8.73 11.77 -16.79
CA PRO A 57 8.06 12.03 -18.07
C PRO A 57 7.37 10.78 -18.62
N ILE A 58 6.20 10.97 -19.24
CA ILE A 58 5.36 9.90 -19.78
C ILE A 58 5.48 9.89 -21.31
N GLY A 59 5.61 8.70 -21.89
CA GLY A 59 5.68 8.52 -23.34
C GLY A 59 4.42 9.00 -24.09
N VAL A 60 4.60 9.35 -25.35
CA VAL A 60 3.52 9.77 -26.27
C VAL A 60 3.15 8.62 -27.21
N ALA A 61 4.14 7.86 -27.68
CA ALA A 61 3.92 6.72 -28.58
C ALA A 61 3.10 5.63 -27.87
N TYR A 62 2.03 5.18 -28.52
CA TYR A 62 1.10 4.18 -28.02
C TYR A 62 0.48 4.51 -26.66
N ARG A 63 0.41 5.81 -26.32
CA ARG A 63 -0.16 6.28 -25.06
C ARG A 63 -1.57 5.73 -24.86
N LYS A 64 -1.84 5.26 -23.66
CA LYS A 64 -3.17 4.78 -23.26
C LYS A 64 -4.10 5.93 -22.95
N GLY A 65 -5.35 5.80 -23.37
CA GLY A 65 -6.44 6.69 -23.00
C GLY A 65 -7.26 6.19 -21.81
N PRO A 66 -8.39 6.86 -21.50
CA PRO A 66 -9.27 6.49 -20.39
C PRO A 66 -9.64 5.01 -20.41
N ASN A 67 -9.73 4.40 -19.21
CA ASN A 67 -10.05 2.99 -19.03
C ASN A 67 -9.16 2.02 -19.83
N ASN A 68 -7.88 2.38 -19.99
CA ASN A 68 -6.88 1.57 -20.71
C ASN A 68 -7.18 1.39 -22.21
N THR A 69 -7.84 2.34 -22.86
CA THR A 69 -8.04 2.32 -24.30
C THR A 69 -6.72 2.46 -25.04
N LEU A 70 -6.65 1.90 -26.27
CA LEU A 70 -5.41 1.84 -27.05
C LEU A 70 -4.99 3.19 -27.68
N THR A 71 -5.89 4.17 -27.67
CA THR A 71 -5.65 5.48 -28.26
C THR A 71 -5.99 6.56 -27.25
N ALA A 72 -5.01 7.41 -26.96
CA ALA A 72 -5.18 8.59 -26.11
C ALA A 72 -5.68 9.77 -26.92
N GLY A 73 -6.56 10.58 -26.34
CA GLY A 73 -6.91 11.91 -26.82
C GLY A 73 -5.80 12.93 -26.50
N PRO A 74 -5.90 14.15 -27.06
CA PRO A 74 -4.88 15.20 -26.88
C PRO A 74 -4.68 15.65 -25.42
N GLN A 75 -5.69 15.44 -24.57
CA GLN A 75 -5.68 15.84 -23.17
C GLN A 75 -5.42 14.69 -22.20
N ASP A 76 -5.29 13.47 -22.71
CA ASP A 76 -5.09 12.30 -21.88
C ASP A 76 -3.64 12.24 -21.36
N PRO A 77 -3.43 12.13 -20.04
CA PRO A 77 -2.10 12.20 -19.45
C PRO A 77 -1.28 10.92 -19.68
N GLY A 78 -1.90 9.82 -20.05
CA GLY A 78 -1.27 8.51 -20.14
C GLY A 78 -0.97 7.88 -18.77
N SER A 79 -0.38 6.69 -18.80
CA SER A 79 0.02 5.98 -17.59
C SER A 79 1.37 6.48 -17.08
N PRO A 80 1.50 6.81 -15.77
CA PRO A 80 2.79 7.16 -15.18
C PRO A 80 3.84 6.05 -15.29
N TRP A 81 3.41 4.81 -15.44
CA TRP A 81 4.31 3.66 -15.61
C TRP A 81 4.88 3.51 -17.03
N ALA A 82 4.36 4.26 -18.02
CA ALA A 82 4.96 4.38 -19.34
C ALA A 82 6.06 5.46 -19.32
N ILE A 83 7.16 5.15 -18.65
CA ILE A 83 8.22 6.11 -18.30
C ILE A 83 9.08 6.48 -19.50
N GLY A 84 9.27 7.78 -19.69
CA GLY A 84 10.22 8.36 -20.63
C GLY A 84 9.58 9.06 -21.82
N SER A 85 10.13 10.21 -22.14
CA SER A 85 9.80 11.03 -23.30
C SER A 85 11.01 11.85 -23.72
N SER A 86 10.83 12.78 -24.68
CA SER A 86 11.87 13.77 -25.02
C SER A 86 12.29 14.65 -23.83
N ALA A 87 11.48 14.70 -22.77
CA ALA A 87 11.78 15.45 -21.55
C ALA A 87 12.68 14.67 -20.55
N GLY A 88 12.98 13.42 -20.82
CA GLY A 88 13.86 12.59 -19.98
C GLY A 88 13.28 11.23 -19.61
N GLY A 89 14.00 10.48 -18.79
CA GLY A 89 13.69 9.14 -18.34
C GLY A 89 13.51 9.04 -16.82
N HIS A 90 14.04 7.96 -16.24
CA HIS A 90 13.92 7.64 -14.80
C HIS A 90 14.63 8.61 -13.87
N ASP A 91 15.49 9.48 -14.36
CA ASP A 91 16.21 10.51 -13.62
C ASP A 91 15.59 11.91 -13.75
N ALA A 92 14.51 12.04 -14.51
CA ALA A 92 13.82 13.31 -14.77
C ALA A 92 12.43 13.36 -14.08
N ILE A 93 11.99 14.58 -13.84
CA ILE A 93 10.65 14.89 -13.32
C ILE A 93 9.74 15.24 -14.51
N HIS A 94 8.49 14.77 -14.47
CA HIS A 94 7.48 15.15 -15.45
C HIS A 94 7.29 16.67 -15.44
N PRO A 95 7.36 17.36 -16.61
CA PRO A 95 7.29 18.83 -16.67
C PRO A 95 6.05 19.45 -16.01
N ASP A 96 4.91 18.77 -16.08
CA ASP A 96 3.66 19.26 -15.46
C ASP A 96 3.71 19.20 -13.93
N LEU A 97 4.56 18.38 -13.33
CA LEU A 97 4.71 18.27 -11.87
C LEU A 97 5.59 19.36 -11.28
N GLY A 98 6.48 19.94 -12.07
CA GLY A 98 7.45 20.94 -11.64
C GLY A 98 8.89 20.57 -11.95
N ASP A 99 9.81 21.20 -11.25
CA ASP A 99 11.25 20.99 -11.36
C ASP A 99 11.85 20.38 -10.08
N GLU A 100 13.19 20.23 -10.04
CA GLU A 100 13.90 19.70 -8.88
C GLU A 100 13.71 20.55 -7.62
N LYS A 101 13.56 21.88 -7.75
CA LYS A 101 13.34 22.77 -6.61
C LYS A 101 11.92 22.56 -6.05
N ASP A 102 10.94 22.36 -6.92
CA ASP A 102 9.57 22.07 -6.53
C ASP A 102 9.50 20.72 -5.80
N PHE A 103 10.20 19.70 -6.31
CA PHE A 103 10.31 18.41 -5.66
C PHE A 103 10.99 18.49 -4.30
N ALA A 104 12.13 19.20 -4.21
CA ALA A 104 12.84 19.40 -2.94
C ALA A 104 11.97 20.10 -1.89
N ALA A 105 11.20 21.12 -2.29
CA ALA A 105 10.24 21.79 -1.41
C ALA A 105 9.10 20.86 -0.95
N PHE A 106 8.62 19.99 -1.84
CA PHE A 106 7.62 18.98 -1.53
C PHE A 106 8.14 17.96 -0.51
N VAL A 107 9.33 17.39 -0.73
CA VAL A 107 10.00 16.46 0.20
C VAL A 107 10.22 17.11 1.56
N LYS A 108 10.73 18.35 1.58
CA LYS A 108 10.95 19.09 2.83
C LYS A 108 9.66 19.30 3.62
N LYS A 109 8.57 19.64 2.93
CA LYS A 109 7.25 19.80 3.57
C LYS A 109 6.73 18.47 4.12
N ALA A 110 6.83 17.38 3.35
CA ALA A 110 6.43 16.04 3.78
C ALA A 110 7.20 15.62 5.05
N ASN A 111 8.52 15.72 5.02
CA ASN A 111 9.38 15.37 6.16
C ASN A 111 9.09 16.24 7.40
N GLY A 112 8.77 17.54 7.20
CA GLY A 112 8.36 18.44 8.28
C GLY A 112 7.02 18.05 8.93
N LEU A 113 6.22 17.24 8.25
CA LEU A 113 4.96 16.68 8.75
C LEU A 113 5.11 15.23 9.25
N GLY A 114 6.31 14.68 9.26
CA GLY A 114 6.57 13.29 9.66
C GLY A 114 6.26 12.26 8.57
N LEU A 115 6.14 12.69 7.31
CA LEU A 115 5.91 11.81 6.16
C LEU A 115 7.24 11.56 5.43
N GLU A 116 7.67 10.30 5.36
CA GLU A 116 8.74 9.89 4.46
C GLU A 116 8.20 9.65 3.05
N ILE A 117 9.00 10.00 2.05
CA ILE A 117 8.63 9.82 0.64
C ILE A 117 9.02 8.43 0.16
N ALA A 118 8.05 7.70 -0.37
CA ALA A 118 8.26 6.50 -1.14
C ALA A 118 8.00 6.78 -2.63
N MET A 119 8.96 6.41 -3.48
CA MET A 119 8.85 6.51 -4.94
C MET A 119 8.65 5.14 -5.56
N ASP A 120 7.95 5.13 -6.69
CA ASP A 120 7.88 3.95 -7.54
C ASP A 120 9.19 3.74 -8.29
N LEU A 121 9.74 2.54 -8.24
CA LEU A 121 10.85 2.08 -9.09
C LEU A 121 10.31 1.06 -10.09
N ALA A 122 9.92 1.55 -11.25
CA ALA A 122 9.39 0.75 -12.34
C ALA A 122 10.44 0.64 -13.45
N LEU A 123 11.11 -0.51 -13.54
CA LEU A 123 12.17 -0.75 -14.52
C LEU A 123 11.58 -1.20 -15.85
N GLN A 124 11.00 -0.25 -16.54
CA GLN A 124 10.41 -0.37 -17.87
C GLN A 124 10.44 0.99 -18.56
N ALA A 125 10.33 1.04 -19.86
CA ALA A 125 10.43 2.25 -20.64
C ALA A 125 9.28 2.40 -21.62
N SER A 126 8.81 3.63 -21.84
CA SER A 126 7.99 3.91 -23.01
C SER A 126 8.82 3.80 -24.29
N PRO A 127 8.20 3.68 -25.47
CA PRO A 127 8.93 3.72 -26.73
C PRO A 127 9.74 5.03 -26.95
N ASP A 128 9.37 6.10 -26.28
CA ASP A 128 10.02 7.43 -26.36
C ASP A 128 11.13 7.64 -25.36
N HIS A 129 11.42 6.66 -24.51
CA HIS A 129 12.46 6.77 -23.47
C HIS A 129 13.83 7.00 -24.12
N PRO A 130 14.67 7.89 -23.59
CA PRO A 130 16.02 8.13 -24.11
C PRO A 130 16.85 6.85 -24.32
N TRP A 131 16.75 5.87 -23.41
CA TRP A 131 17.48 4.59 -23.50
C TRP A 131 17.18 3.81 -24.79
N VAL A 132 15.99 3.93 -25.37
CA VAL A 132 15.62 3.24 -26.61
C VAL A 132 16.57 3.64 -27.75
N LYS A 133 17.08 4.86 -27.73
CA LYS A 133 18.04 5.39 -28.75
C LYS A 133 19.49 5.26 -28.31
N THR A 134 19.76 5.50 -27.01
CA THR A 134 21.13 5.54 -26.50
C THR A 134 21.70 4.16 -26.16
N ASN A 135 20.84 3.25 -25.74
CA ASN A 135 21.19 1.90 -25.27
C ASN A 135 20.17 0.87 -25.77
N PRO A 136 20.05 0.69 -27.11
CA PRO A 136 19.06 -0.22 -27.69
C PRO A 136 19.25 -1.68 -27.26
N GLU A 137 20.44 -2.08 -26.81
CA GLU A 137 20.78 -3.38 -26.24
C GLU A 137 19.99 -3.69 -24.95
N TRP A 138 19.48 -2.68 -24.27
CA TRP A 138 18.65 -2.86 -23.07
C TRP A 138 17.20 -3.24 -23.39
N PHE A 139 16.90 -3.53 -24.62
CA PHE A 139 15.57 -3.95 -25.07
C PHE A 139 15.63 -5.21 -25.93
N THR A 140 14.55 -6.02 -25.89
CA THR A 140 14.45 -7.22 -26.68
C THR A 140 13.87 -6.91 -28.05
N THR A 141 14.65 -7.20 -29.09
CA THR A 141 14.23 -7.02 -30.49
C THR A 141 13.61 -8.31 -31.03
N ARG A 142 12.47 -8.18 -31.71
CA ARG A 142 11.82 -9.28 -32.42
C ARG A 142 12.52 -9.52 -33.77
N ALA A 143 12.21 -10.65 -34.42
CA ALA A 143 12.79 -11.01 -35.71
C ALA A 143 12.51 -9.99 -36.84
N ASP A 144 11.43 -9.23 -36.74
CA ASP A 144 11.05 -8.17 -37.67
C ASP A 144 11.73 -6.82 -37.37
N GLY A 145 12.61 -6.77 -36.38
CA GLY A 145 13.32 -5.56 -35.95
C GLY A 145 12.54 -4.67 -34.96
N THR A 146 11.29 -5.00 -34.62
CA THR A 146 10.53 -4.25 -33.63
C THR A 146 10.92 -4.65 -32.22
N ILE A 147 10.75 -3.72 -31.25
CA ILE A 147 10.97 -4.01 -29.83
C ILE A 147 9.72 -4.69 -29.25
N ALA A 148 9.94 -5.72 -28.43
CA ALA A 148 8.85 -6.40 -27.73
C ALA A 148 8.26 -5.50 -26.63
N TYR A 149 6.93 -5.29 -26.63
CA TYR A 149 6.25 -4.63 -25.55
C TYR A 149 5.96 -5.59 -24.39
N ALA A 150 5.67 -5.02 -23.18
CA ALA A 150 5.41 -5.80 -21.98
C ALA A 150 4.07 -6.53 -22.06
N GLU A 151 4.07 -7.79 -21.63
CA GLU A 151 2.86 -8.62 -21.51
C GLU A 151 2.87 -9.33 -20.14
N ASN A 152 1.69 -9.39 -19.53
CA ASN A 152 1.40 -10.23 -18.38
C ASN A 152 0.01 -10.83 -18.62
N PRO A 153 -0.10 -11.93 -19.36
CA PRO A 153 -1.36 -12.46 -19.84
C PRO A 153 -2.41 -12.61 -18.71
N PRO A 154 -3.66 -12.19 -18.97
CA PRO A 154 -4.21 -11.70 -20.24
C PRO A 154 -3.92 -10.22 -20.54
N LYS A 155 -3.21 -9.50 -19.66
CA LYS A 155 -2.91 -8.07 -19.84
C LYS A 155 -1.78 -7.83 -20.83
N LYS A 156 -1.93 -6.76 -21.65
CA LYS A 156 -0.93 -6.27 -22.60
C LYS A 156 -0.69 -4.79 -22.35
N TYR A 157 0.60 -4.40 -22.37
CA TYR A 157 1.05 -3.04 -22.07
C TYR A 157 1.79 -2.49 -23.31
N GLN A 158 1.04 -2.11 -24.34
CA GLN A 158 1.59 -1.70 -25.62
C GLN A 158 2.39 -0.39 -25.56
N ASP A 159 2.21 0.38 -24.50
CA ASP A 159 2.90 1.62 -24.20
C ASP A 159 4.21 1.45 -23.41
N ILE A 160 4.60 0.19 -23.14
CA ILE A 160 5.74 -0.13 -22.27
C ILE A 160 6.64 -1.19 -22.94
N TYR A 161 7.96 -0.94 -22.95
CA TYR A 161 9.00 -1.91 -23.27
C TYR A 161 9.64 -2.42 -21.96
N PRO A 162 9.67 -3.74 -21.71
CA PRO A 162 10.43 -4.29 -20.60
C PRO A 162 11.93 -4.14 -20.84
N ILE A 163 12.69 -3.98 -19.77
CA ILE A 163 14.15 -3.92 -19.82
C ILE A 163 14.73 -5.32 -19.99
N ASN A 164 15.70 -5.46 -20.89
CA ASN A 164 16.50 -6.66 -21.07
C ASN A 164 17.76 -6.56 -20.20
N PHE A 165 17.92 -7.50 -19.28
CA PHE A 165 19.06 -7.57 -18.36
C PHE A 165 20.18 -8.49 -18.85
N ASP A 166 20.01 -9.17 -19.99
CA ASP A 166 20.94 -10.21 -20.44
C ASP A 166 21.95 -9.69 -21.47
N ASN A 167 21.56 -8.70 -22.32
CA ASN A 167 22.39 -8.22 -23.40
C ASN A 167 23.56 -7.35 -22.92
N ASP A 168 23.34 -6.52 -21.91
CA ASP A 168 24.35 -5.66 -21.27
C ASP A 168 24.07 -5.59 -19.76
N PRO A 169 24.34 -6.68 -19.03
CA PRO A 169 24.02 -6.74 -17.60
C PRO A 169 24.79 -5.69 -16.78
N GLU A 170 26.04 -5.42 -17.12
CA GLU A 170 26.86 -4.43 -16.41
C GLU A 170 26.30 -3.01 -16.60
N GLY A 171 26.05 -2.62 -17.84
CA GLY A 171 25.52 -1.28 -18.16
C GLY A 171 24.19 -0.99 -17.48
N ILE A 172 23.22 -1.90 -17.62
CA ILE A 172 21.90 -1.68 -17.01
C ILE A 172 21.94 -1.73 -15.47
N HIS A 173 22.77 -2.58 -14.87
CA HIS A 173 22.92 -2.65 -13.41
C HIS A 173 23.43 -1.32 -12.85
N PHE A 174 24.53 -0.81 -13.41
CA PHE A 174 25.11 0.46 -12.94
C PHE A 174 24.23 1.68 -13.24
N GLU A 175 23.49 1.68 -14.34
CA GLU A 175 22.54 2.76 -14.63
C GLU A 175 21.39 2.78 -13.62
N VAL A 176 20.80 1.62 -13.28
CA VAL A 176 19.75 1.56 -12.24
C VAL A 176 20.31 1.99 -10.87
N LEU A 177 21.52 1.54 -10.52
CA LEU A 177 22.18 1.96 -9.29
C LEU A 177 22.37 3.49 -9.26
N ARG A 178 22.80 4.10 -10.36
CA ARG A 178 22.95 5.55 -10.51
C ARG A 178 21.61 6.26 -10.29
N VAL A 179 20.54 5.77 -10.91
CA VAL A 179 19.20 6.35 -10.79
C VAL A 179 18.69 6.27 -9.34
N VAL A 180 18.84 5.14 -8.68
CA VAL A 180 18.41 4.97 -7.28
C VAL A 180 19.19 5.92 -6.38
N LYS A 181 20.53 5.98 -6.53
CA LYS A 181 21.39 6.92 -5.74
C LYS A 181 21.03 8.38 -5.99
N LEU A 182 20.68 8.75 -7.23
CA LEU A 182 20.22 10.09 -7.56
C LEU A 182 18.96 10.47 -6.74
N TRP A 183 17.97 9.59 -6.69
CA TRP A 183 16.74 9.87 -5.94
C TRP A 183 16.98 9.84 -4.42
N ILE A 184 17.88 9.00 -3.92
CA ILE A 184 18.34 9.06 -2.52
C ILE A 184 18.95 10.43 -2.21
N SER A 185 19.82 10.97 -3.09
CA SER A 185 20.42 12.30 -2.91
C SER A 185 19.38 13.44 -2.93
N ARG A 186 18.21 13.20 -3.55
CA ARG A 186 17.07 14.12 -3.57
C ARG A 186 16.10 13.93 -2.40
N GLY A 187 16.43 13.05 -1.44
CA GLY A 187 15.69 12.85 -0.20
C GLY A 187 14.70 11.68 -0.20
N VAL A 188 14.72 10.80 -1.20
CA VAL A 188 13.92 9.58 -1.23
C VAL A 188 14.64 8.49 -0.44
N LYS A 189 13.91 7.83 0.48
CA LYS A 189 14.43 6.73 1.30
C LYS A 189 13.72 5.41 1.09
N ILE A 190 12.62 5.42 0.37
CA ILE A 190 11.78 4.23 0.19
C ILE A 190 11.45 4.08 -1.30
N PHE A 191 11.64 2.86 -1.81
CA PHE A 191 11.29 2.51 -3.18
C PHE A 191 10.25 1.38 -3.19
N ARG A 192 9.07 1.67 -3.72
CA ARG A 192 8.09 0.64 -4.08
C ARG A 192 8.47 0.11 -5.45
N VAL A 193 8.80 -1.15 -5.54
CA VAL A 193 9.32 -1.76 -6.76
C VAL A 193 8.20 -2.45 -7.53
N ASP A 194 7.96 -1.96 -8.73
CA ASP A 194 6.94 -2.48 -9.64
C ASP A 194 7.40 -3.81 -10.26
N ASN A 195 6.58 -4.85 -10.12
CA ASN A 195 6.79 -6.17 -10.72
C ASN A 195 8.25 -6.71 -10.65
N PRO A 196 8.90 -6.77 -9.47
CA PRO A 196 10.29 -7.21 -9.38
C PRO A 196 10.50 -8.66 -9.83
N HIS A 197 9.45 -9.49 -9.80
CA HIS A 197 9.48 -10.89 -10.24
C HIS A 197 9.68 -11.06 -11.76
N THR A 198 9.53 -9.98 -12.54
CA THR A 198 9.78 -9.97 -13.99
C THR A 198 11.23 -9.60 -14.34
N LYS A 199 12.07 -9.36 -13.36
CA LYS A 199 13.51 -9.06 -13.50
C LYS A 199 14.32 -10.14 -12.80
N PRO A 200 15.63 -10.30 -13.10
CA PRO A 200 16.45 -11.33 -12.46
C PRO A 200 16.53 -11.13 -10.94
N VAL A 201 16.32 -12.21 -10.19
CA VAL A 201 16.39 -12.16 -8.70
C VAL A 201 17.80 -11.76 -8.24
N ALA A 202 18.84 -12.22 -8.92
CA ALA A 202 20.23 -11.88 -8.62
C ALA A 202 20.52 -10.37 -8.81
N PHE A 203 19.83 -9.71 -9.75
CA PHE A 203 19.91 -8.26 -9.90
C PHE A 203 19.41 -7.54 -8.63
N TRP A 204 18.28 -7.97 -8.07
CA TRP A 204 17.74 -7.37 -6.85
C TRP A 204 18.64 -7.61 -5.64
N GLU A 205 19.19 -8.84 -5.48
CA GLU A 205 20.14 -9.14 -4.42
C GLU A 205 21.34 -8.19 -4.47
N TRP A 206 21.91 -8.01 -5.66
CA TRP A 206 23.02 -7.09 -5.88
C TRP A 206 22.63 -5.64 -5.61
N LEU A 207 21.56 -5.11 -6.24
CA LEU A 207 21.18 -3.71 -6.12
C LEU A 207 20.84 -3.33 -4.67
N ILE A 208 20.06 -4.16 -3.99
CA ILE A 208 19.67 -3.90 -2.59
C ILE A 208 20.90 -3.97 -1.69
N GLY A 209 21.81 -4.93 -1.93
CA GLY A 209 23.09 -5.01 -1.21
C GLY A 209 23.92 -3.74 -1.37
N GLU A 210 24.22 -3.32 -2.61
CA GLU A 210 24.97 -2.10 -2.91
C GLU A 210 24.37 -0.84 -2.28
N ILE A 211 23.04 -0.73 -2.29
CA ILE A 211 22.37 0.42 -1.69
C ILE A 211 22.41 0.36 -0.17
N ASN A 212 22.11 -0.79 0.45
CA ASN A 212 22.04 -0.87 1.90
C ASN A 212 23.43 -0.85 2.58
N ASP A 213 24.50 -1.21 1.87
CA ASP A 213 25.87 -1.05 2.37
C ASP A 213 26.23 0.44 2.55
N GLU A 214 25.74 1.31 1.68
CA GLU A 214 26.01 2.76 1.75
C GLU A 214 24.88 3.53 2.47
N PHE A 215 23.63 3.09 2.29
CA PHE A 215 22.42 3.72 2.82
C PHE A 215 21.55 2.69 3.56
N PRO A 216 21.91 2.28 4.79
CA PRO A 216 21.24 1.19 5.51
C PRO A 216 19.76 1.46 5.87
N ASP A 217 19.34 2.72 5.84
CA ASP A 217 17.96 3.12 6.13
C ASP A 217 17.04 3.10 4.91
N VAL A 218 17.59 2.84 3.71
CA VAL A 218 16.77 2.76 2.48
C VAL A 218 15.99 1.45 2.44
N ILE A 219 14.72 1.55 2.09
CA ILE A 219 13.75 0.45 2.11
C ILE A 219 13.29 0.16 0.69
N PHE A 220 13.21 -1.13 0.36
CA PHE A 220 12.59 -1.63 -0.87
C PHE A 220 11.36 -2.46 -0.52
N LEU A 221 10.19 -2.06 -1.07
CA LEU A 221 8.92 -2.76 -0.99
C LEU A 221 8.63 -3.46 -2.32
N ALA A 222 8.53 -4.79 -2.31
CA ALA A 222 8.23 -5.58 -3.50
C ALA A 222 6.73 -5.61 -3.80
N GLU A 223 6.34 -5.18 -5.00
CA GLU A 223 5.00 -5.42 -5.54
C GLU A 223 5.06 -6.60 -6.52
N ALA A 224 4.81 -7.80 -6.01
CA ALA A 224 4.95 -9.03 -6.77
C ALA A 224 3.83 -10.02 -6.43
N PHE A 225 2.69 -9.86 -7.08
CA PHE A 225 1.57 -10.79 -6.94
C PHE A 225 1.82 -12.04 -7.80
N THR A 226 2.70 -12.90 -7.32
CA THR A 226 3.17 -14.09 -8.00
C THR A 226 3.05 -15.32 -7.09
N ARG A 227 3.65 -16.45 -7.46
CA ARG A 227 3.63 -17.66 -6.64
C ARG A 227 4.38 -17.47 -5.33
N PRO A 228 3.98 -18.12 -4.23
CA PRO A 228 4.61 -17.99 -2.92
C PRO A 228 6.14 -18.15 -2.95
N SER A 229 6.64 -19.12 -3.73
CA SER A 229 8.09 -19.36 -3.85
C SER A 229 8.87 -18.16 -4.35
N MET A 230 8.32 -17.41 -5.33
CA MET A 230 8.95 -16.21 -5.85
C MET A 230 8.83 -15.02 -4.88
N MET A 231 7.67 -14.84 -4.24
CA MET A 231 7.51 -13.81 -3.21
C MET A 231 8.48 -14.02 -2.04
N HIS A 232 8.64 -15.26 -1.60
CA HIS A 232 9.59 -15.63 -0.56
C HIS A 232 11.05 -15.45 -1.01
N ALA A 233 11.38 -15.77 -2.26
CA ALA A 233 12.71 -15.53 -2.82
C ALA A 233 13.07 -14.04 -2.78
N LEU A 234 12.15 -13.15 -3.19
CA LEU A 234 12.36 -11.71 -3.13
C LEU A 234 12.58 -11.23 -1.68
N GLY A 235 11.82 -11.74 -0.71
CA GLY A 235 12.07 -11.44 0.70
C GLY A 235 13.47 -11.88 1.17
N LYS A 236 13.93 -13.06 0.73
CA LYS A 236 15.23 -13.62 1.11
C LYS A 236 16.42 -12.88 0.50
N VAL A 237 16.28 -12.29 -0.69
CA VAL A 237 17.37 -11.56 -1.35
C VAL A 237 17.45 -10.08 -0.93
N GLY A 238 16.61 -9.63 -0.01
CA GLY A 238 16.82 -8.35 0.65
C GLY A 238 15.66 -7.36 0.64
N PHE A 239 14.55 -7.62 -0.06
CA PHE A 239 13.39 -6.74 0.05
C PHE A 239 12.91 -6.66 1.49
N GLN A 240 12.88 -5.45 2.05
CA GLN A 240 12.51 -5.24 3.44
C GLN A 240 11.02 -5.41 3.70
N GLN A 241 10.17 -5.20 2.70
CA GLN A 241 8.73 -5.38 2.78
C GLN A 241 8.17 -5.96 1.48
N SER A 242 6.98 -6.54 1.54
CA SER A 242 6.27 -7.06 0.38
C SER A 242 4.77 -6.80 0.47
N TYR A 243 4.15 -6.47 -0.68
CA TYR A 243 2.71 -6.67 -0.87
C TYR A 243 2.38 -8.15 -0.65
N THR A 244 1.10 -8.45 -0.42
CA THR A 244 0.67 -9.76 0.08
C THR A 244 -0.60 -10.24 -0.61
N TYR A 245 -0.99 -11.49 -0.38
CA TYR A 245 -2.29 -12.02 -0.80
C TYR A 245 -3.46 -11.53 0.05
N PHE A 246 -3.23 -10.72 1.08
CA PHE A 246 -4.30 -10.13 1.90
C PHE A 246 -5.41 -9.53 1.04
N THR A 247 -5.06 -8.89 -0.06
CA THR A 247 -6.00 -8.29 -1.02
C THR A 247 -7.17 -9.24 -1.38
N TRP A 248 -6.90 -10.54 -1.52
CA TRP A 248 -7.90 -11.56 -1.93
C TRP A 248 -8.26 -12.54 -0.81
N ARG A 249 -7.88 -12.28 0.44
CA ARG A 249 -8.27 -13.07 1.61
C ARG A 249 -9.36 -12.32 2.35
N ASN A 250 -10.62 -12.76 2.21
CA ASN A 250 -11.79 -12.02 2.71
C ASN A 250 -12.59 -12.78 3.76
N THR A 251 -12.60 -14.10 3.70
CA THR A 251 -13.28 -14.93 4.70
C THR A 251 -12.42 -15.16 5.94
N LYS A 252 -13.06 -15.43 7.08
CA LYS A 252 -12.35 -15.80 8.31
C LYS A 252 -11.34 -16.92 8.09
N ALA A 253 -11.74 -18.00 7.41
CA ALA A 253 -10.88 -19.17 7.20
C ALA A 253 -9.66 -18.83 6.35
N GLU A 254 -9.82 -18.05 5.28
CA GLU A 254 -8.70 -17.59 4.45
C GLU A 254 -7.74 -16.68 5.23
N LEU A 255 -8.28 -15.73 5.99
CA LEU A 255 -7.50 -14.79 6.78
C LEU A 255 -6.71 -15.51 7.88
N GLU A 256 -7.35 -16.39 8.65
CA GLU A 256 -6.69 -17.16 9.71
C GLU A 256 -5.58 -18.06 9.16
N SER A 257 -5.84 -18.75 8.05
CA SER A 257 -4.84 -19.61 7.39
C SER A 257 -3.63 -18.79 6.94
N TYR A 258 -3.89 -17.66 6.28
CA TYR A 258 -2.83 -16.79 5.76
C TYR A 258 -2.02 -16.12 6.88
N LEU A 259 -2.68 -15.68 7.94
CA LEU A 259 -1.98 -15.10 9.10
C LEU A 259 -1.09 -16.13 9.81
N ARG A 260 -1.52 -17.40 9.93
CA ARG A 260 -0.66 -18.46 10.48
C ARG A 260 0.58 -18.69 9.63
N GLU A 261 0.45 -18.71 8.30
CA GLU A 261 1.59 -18.78 7.37
C GLU A 261 2.56 -17.61 7.60
N LEU A 262 2.05 -16.37 7.62
CA LEU A 262 2.86 -15.17 7.77
C LEU A 262 3.60 -15.10 9.12
N VAL A 263 2.94 -15.52 10.20
CA VAL A 263 3.47 -15.42 11.57
C VAL A 263 4.44 -16.55 11.90
N HIS A 264 4.15 -17.78 11.46
CA HIS A 264 4.88 -18.97 11.90
C HIS A 264 5.83 -19.56 10.84
N GLU A 265 5.54 -19.37 9.54
CA GLU A 265 6.29 -20.02 8.47
C GLU A 265 7.25 -19.06 7.75
N SER A 266 6.85 -17.80 7.56
CA SER A 266 7.61 -16.87 6.72
C SER A 266 8.14 -15.62 7.45
N ALA A 267 7.82 -15.43 8.71
CA ALA A 267 8.19 -14.24 9.49
C ALA A 267 9.70 -13.96 9.59
N ASP A 268 10.55 -14.97 9.36
CA ASP A 268 12.01 -14.82 9.45
C ASP A 268 12.61 -14.05 8.27
N PHE A 269 11.94 -14.07 7.11
CA PHE A 269 12.48 -13.49 5.88
C PHE A 269 11.46 -12.68 5.08
N PHE A 270 10.19 -12.60 5.51
CA PHE A 270 9.12 -11.94 4.79
C PHE A 270 8.37 -10.98 5.71
N ARG A 271 8.41 -9.68 5.42
CA ARG A 271 7.67 -8.66 6.16
C ARG A 271 6.45 -8.23 5.35
N PRO A 272 5.24 -8.63 5.77
CA PRO A 272 4.01 -8.30 5.07
C PRO A 272 3.65 -6.83 5.23
N ASN A 273 3.21 -6.23 4.13
CA ASN A 273 2.57 -4.93 4.09
C ASN A 273 1.16 -5.11 3.52
N PHE A 274 0.12 -4.93 4.34
CA PHE A 274 -1.26 -5.16 3.95
C PHE A 274 -1.86 -3.93 3.30
N TRP A 275 -2.12 -4.03 2.01
CA TRP A 275 -2.77 -2.97 1.25
C TRP A 275 -4.26 -3.25 1.10
N VAL A 276 -5.11 -2.29 1.50
CA VAL A 276 -6.57 -2.40 1.41
C VAL A 276 -7.09 -2.10 0.00
N SER A 277 -6.36 -1.30 -0.75
CA SER A 277 -6.66 -0.94 -2.14
C SER A 277 -5.40 -0.48 -2.86
N THR A 278 -5.40 -0.57 -4.18
CA THR A 278 -4.37 -0.01 -5.06
C THR A 278 -5.05 0.60 -6.30
N PRO A 279 -4.35 1.41 -7.10
CA PRO A 279 -4.90 1.91 -8.37
C PRO A 279 -5.29 0.82 -9.36
N ASP A 280 -4.66 -0.37 -9.25
CA ASP A 280 -4.87 -1.50 -10.16
C ASP A 280 -5.89 -2.53 -9.65
N ILE A 281 -6.26 -2.48 -8.36
CA ILE A 281 -7.04 -3.55 -7.73
C ILE A 281 -8.17 -2.97 -6.89
N LEU A 282 -9.39 -3.30 -7.27
CA LEU A 282 -10.63 -3.07 -6.53
C LEU A 282 -11.41 -4.38 -6.46
N THR A 283 -11.23 -5.11 -5.37
CA THR A 283 -11.84 -6.44 -5.20
C THR A 283 -13.36 -6.40 -5.12
N GLU A 284 -14.02 -7.49 -5.48
CA GLU A 284 -15.49 -7.63 -5.37
C GLU A 284 -15.99 -7.36 -3.94
N TYR A 285 -15.21 -7.72 -2.93
CA TYR A 285 -15.55 -7.44 -1.54
C TYR A 285 -15.76 -5.95 -1.27
N LEU A 286 -14.92 -5.08 -1.82
CA LEU A 286 -15.07 -3.63 -1.72
C LEU A 286 -16.12 -3.08 -2.68
N GLN A 287 -16.25 -3.66 -3.89
CA GLN A 287 -17.23 -3.22 -4.87
C GLN A 287 -18.66 -3.35 -4.34
N PHE A 288 -18.98 -4.41 -3.59
CA PHE A 288 -20.33 -4.74 -3.16
C PHE A 288 -20.59 -4.59 -1.66
N GLY A 289 -19.56 -4.46 -0.85
CA GLY A 289 -19.69 -4.40 0.61
C GLY A 289 -19.87 -2.99 1.20
N GLY A 290 -19.78 -1.95 0.39
CA GLY A 290 -19.98 -0.57 0.82
C GLY A 290 -19.03 -0.08 1.93
N PRO A 291 -19.41 0.96 2.70
CA PRO A 291 -18.59 1.49 3.79
C PRO A 291 -18.24 0.46 4.87
N ALA A 292 -19.13 -0.53 5.12
CA ALA A 292 -18.85 -1.61 6.07
C ALA A 292 -17.62 -2.43 5.64
N ALA A 293 -17.55 -2.84 4.37
CA ALA A 293 -16.40 -3.56 3.82
C ALA A 293 -15.10 -2.76 3.94
N HIS A 294 -15.15 -1.45 3.64
CA HIS A 294 -13.99 -0.57 3.77
C HIS A 294 -13.49 -0.47 5.22
N LYS A 295 -14.39 -0.32 6.19
CA LYS A 295 -14.03 -0.33 7.61
C LYS A 295 -13.44 -1.67 8.05
N ILE A 296 -14.06 -2.80 7.66
CA ILE A 296 -13.58 -4.15 7.99
C ILE A 296 -12.16 -4.37 7.47
N ARG A 297 -11.93 -4.08 6.19
CA ARG A 297 -10.60 -4.27 5.58
C ARG A 297 -9.56 -3.36 6.20
N ALA A 298 -9.91 -2.12 6.54
CA ALA A 298 -9.02 -1.20 7.23
C ALA A 298 -8.62 -1.70 8.63
N VAL A 299 -9.57 -2.23 9.42
CA VAL A 299 -9.29 -2.85 10.72
C VAL A 299 -8.33 -4.03 10.56
N LEU A 300 -8.63 -4.95 9.64
CA LEU A 300 -7.80 -6.12 9.40
C LEU A 300 -6.38 -5.73 8.97
N ALA A 301 -6.25 -4.85 7.98
CA ALA A 301 -4.94 -4.43 7.49
C ALA A 301 -4.12 -3.73 8.57
N SER A 302 -4.74 -2.79 9.29
CA SER A 302 -4.05 -1.97 10.27
C SER A 302 -3.71 -2.70 11.57
N MET A 303 -4.49 -3.74 11.96
CA MET A 303 -4.32 -4.45 13.23
C MET A 303 -3.56 -5.77 13.10
N CYS A 304 -3.64 -6.45 11.94
CA CYS A 304 -2.97 -7.76 11.78
C CYS A 304 -1.47 -7.64 11.59
N THR A 305 -1.00 -6.64 10.86
CA THR A 305 0.42 -6.53 10.46
C THR A 305 1.09 -5.23 10.89
N PRO A 306 2.42 -5.23 11.02
CA PRO A 306 3.18 -4.05 11.38
C PRO A 306 3.08 -2.92 10.34
N SER A 307 2.93 -3.26 9.06
CA SER A 307 2.80 -2.28 7.98
C SER A 307 1.52 -2.47 7.19
N TRP A 308 0.86 -1.37 6.88
CA TRP A 308 -0.33 -1.36 6.05
C TRP A 308 -0.37 -0.13 5.15
N GLY A 309 -1.17 -0.18 4.10
CA GLY A 309 -1.30 0.93 3.18
C GLY A 309 -2.69 1.03 2.56
N MET A 310 -3.00 2.23 2.08
CA MET A 310 -4.21 2.50 1.30
C MET A 310 -3.94 3.48 0.17
N TYR A 311 -4.68 3.32 -0.90
CA TYR A 311 -4.73 4.23 -2.03
C TYR A 311 -5.79 5.31 -1.81
N ALA A 312 -5.49 6.55 -2.20
CA ALA A 312 -6.38 7.71 -2.11
C ALA A 312 -7.75 7.44 -2.74
N GLY A 313 -8.81 7.87 -2.07
CA GLY A 313 -10.19 7.57 -2.43
C GLY A 313 -10.80 6.41 -1.64
N TYR A 314 -9.97 5.59 -1.01
CA TYR A 314 -10.46 4.56 -0.09
C TYR A 314 -11.24 5.17 1.09
N GLU A 315 -10.77 6.26 1.64
CA GLU A 315 -11.46 7.01 2.69
C GLU A 315 -12.80 7.61 2.24
N LEU A 316 -13.04 7.68 0.94
CA LEU A 316 -14.33 8.05 0.35
C LEU A 316 -15.19 6.84 -0.02
N CYS A 317 -14.73 5.64 0.30
CA CYS A 317 -15.37 4.37 -0.07
C CYS A 317 -15.59 4.24 -1.59
N GLU A 318 -14.64 4.71 -2.40
CA GLU A 318 -14.70 4.54 -3.85
C GLU A 318 -14.73 3.05 -4.20
N SER A 319 -15.82 2.61 -4.86
CA SER A 319 -16.12 1.18 -5.05
C SER A 319 -16.64 0.82 -6.43
N VAL A 320 -16.61 1.76 -7.38
CA VAL A 320 -17.13 1.49 -8.72
C VAL A 320 -16.02 0.92 -9.60
N ALA A 321 -16.23 -0.31 -10.06
CA ALA A 321 -15.30 -1.01 -10.94
C ALA A 321 -15.75 -0.99 -12.40
N ARG A 322 -14.84 -1.27 -13.31
CA ARG A 322 -15.19 -1.62 -14.69
C ARG A 322 -16.03 -2.91 -14.69
N PRO A 323 -17.06 -3.02 -15.53
CA PRO A 323 -17.90 -4.22 -15.57
C PRO A 323 -17.09 -5.51 -15.76
N GLY A 324 -17.28 -6.47 -14.84
CA GLY A 324 -16.62 -7.77 -14.88
C GLY A 324 -15.10 -7.75 -14.59
N ALA A 325 -14.60 -6.69 -13.95
CA ALA A 325 -13.19 -6.54 -13.59
C ALA A 325 -13.03 -6.15 -12.13
N GLU A 326 -11.88 -6.45 -11.55
CA GLU A 326 -11.43 -5.95 -10.25
C GLU A 326 -10.56 -4.69 -10.40
N GLU A 327 -10.95 -3.80 -11.30
CA GLU A 327 -10.24 -2.54 -11.59
C GLU A 327 -11.21 -1.37 -11.50
N HIS A 328 -10.72 -0.24 -10.96
CA HIS A 328 -11.51 0.99 -10.90
C HIS A 328 -11.99 1.43 -12.30
N ILE A 329 -13.26 1.87 -12.38
CA ILE A 329 -13.72 2.62 -13.54
C ILE A 329 -13.07 4.00 -13.52
N ASP A 330 -12.80 4.57 -14.69
CA ASP A 330 -12.14 5.87 -14.85
C ASP A 330 -10.87 5.94 -13.99
N SER A 331 -10.05 4.89 -14.12
CA SER A 331 -8.85 4.69 -13.31
C SER A 331 -7.89 5.87 -13.44
N GLU A 332 -7.46 6.40 -12.30
CA GLU A 332 -6.47 7.47 -12.18
C GLU A 332 -5.12 7.13 -12.83
N LYS A 333 -4.88 5.86 -13.08
CA LYS A 333 -3.73 5.39 -13.87
C LYS A 333 -3.71 5.98 -15.29
N PHE A 334 -4.88 6.33 -15.86
CA PHE A 334 -5.03 6.83 -17.23
C PHE A 334 -5.67 8.22 -17.32
N GLU A 335 -6.15 8.77 -16.20
CA GLU A 335 -6.92 10.00 -16.14
C GLU A 335 -6.52 10.85 -14.93
N TYR A 336 -6.85 12.14 -14.97
CA TYR A 336 -6.84 12.97 -13.78
C TYR A 336 -8.07 12.65 -12.92
N ARG A 337 -7.89 12.52 -11.62
CA ARG A 337 -8.99 12.25 -10.68
C ARG A 337 -8.92 13.17 -9.45
N PRO A 338 -9.21 14.47 -9.61
CA PRO A 338 -9.33 15.35 -8.46
C PRO A 338 -10.52 14.94 -7.60
N ARG A 339 -10.35 15.00 -6.28
CA ARG A 339 -11.40 14.64 -5.31
C ARG A 339 -11.75 15.82 -4.44
N ASP A 340 -13.06 15.98 -4.15
CA ASP A 340 -13.57 16.96 -3.20
C ASP A 340 -13.53 16.39 -1.78
N TRP A 341 -12.35 16.43 -1.17
CA TRP A 341 -12.10 15.90 0.16
C TRP A 341 -12.96 16.56 1.23
N ASP A 342 -13.04 17.90 1.20
CA ASP A 342 -13.78 18.70 2.19
C ASP A 342 -15.28 18.51 2.05
N GLY A 343 -15.79 18.54 0.83
CA GLY A 343 -17.22 18.32 0.57
C GLY A 343 -17.66 16.90 0.92
N ALA A 344 -16.83 15.91 0.69
CA ALA A 344 -17.09 14.54 1.10
C ALA A 344 -17.15 14.38 2.63
N LYS A 345 -16.20 15.00 3.36
CA LYS A 345 -16.17 14.99 4.82
C LYS A 345 -17.40 15.70 5.40
N LYS A 346 -17.71 16.90 4.94
CA LYS A 346 -18.90 17.67 5.36
C LYS A 346 -20.21 16.92 5.07
N GLY A 347 -20.26 16.20 3.96
CA GLY A 347 -21.43 15.41 3.57
C GLY A 347 -21.54 14.03 4.24
N GLY A 348 -20.66 13.69 5.18
CA GLY A 348 -20.67 12.39 5.88
C GLY A 348 -20.33 11.20 4.97
N ARG A 349 -19.65 11.43 3.85
CA ARG A 349 -19.27 10.41 2.86
C ARG A 349 -17.81 9.98 2.99
N SER A 350 -17.18 10.25 4.12
CA SER A 350 -15.79 9.92 4.37
C SER A 350 -15.64 9.08 5.64
N ILE A 351 -14.79 8.05 5.58
CA ILE A 351 -14.35 7.28 6.73
C ILE A 351 -12.96 7.71 7.23
N ALA A 352 -12.48 8.89 6.83
CA ALA A 352 -11.17 9.39 7.22
C ALA A 352 -10.98 9.46 8.73
N ASP A 353 -12.00 9.86 9.49
CA ASP A 353 -11.93 9.90 10.95
C ASP A 353 -11.79 8.49 11.57
N PHE A 354 -12.41 7.48 10.96
CA PHE A 354 -12.23 6.09 11.36
C PHE A 354 -10.79 5.60 11.06
N ILE A 355 -10.25 5.92 9.90
CA ILE A 355 -8.85 5.62 9.54
C ILE A 355 -7.88 6.31 10.51
N THR A 356 -8.12 7.57 10.81
CA THR A 356 -7.35 8.33 11.81
C THR A 356 -7.32 7.59 13.14
N LYS A 357 -8.49 7.15 13.62
CA LYS A 357 -8.61 6.39 14.86
C LYS A 357 -7.80 5.10 14.85
N LEU A 358 -7.80 4.36 13.76
CA LEU A 358 -6.98 3.14 13.61
C LEU A 358 -5.48 3.46 13.72
N ASN A 359 -5.01 4.51 13.06
CA ASN A 359 -3.62 4.90 13.11
C ASN A 359 -3.21 5.46 14.50
N GLU A 360 -4.10 6.19 15.19
CA GLU A 360 -3.88 6.59 16.60
C GLU A 360 -3.70 5.38 17.51
N ILE A 361 -4.56 4.36 17.37
CA ILE A 361 -4.45 3.10 18.13
C ILE A 361 -3.11 2.42 17.84
N ARG A 362 -2.71 2.32 16.58
CA ARG A 362 -1.40 1.75 16.19
C ARG A 362 -0.22 2.50 16.81
N ALA A 363 -0.27 3.82 16.81
CA ALA A 363 0.79 4.65 17.39
C ALA A 363 0.91 4.47 18.91
N ALA A 364 -0.22 4.30 19.59
CA ALA A 364 -0.27 4.17 21.05
C ALA A 364 0.10 2.75 21.55
N HIS A 365 -0.02 1.73 20.69
CA HIS A 365 0.10 0.33 21.10
C HIS A 365 1.24 -0.39 20.36
N PRO A 366 2.44 -0.54 20.98
CA PRO A 366 3.59 -1.20 20.36
C PRO A 366 3.32 -2.69 20.02
N ALA A 367 2.41 -3.36 20.72
CA ALA A 367 2.03 -4.74 20.42
C ALA A 367 1.47 -4.89 18.99
N ILE A 368 0.76 -3.90 18.46
CA ILE A 368 0.20 -3.91 17.10
C ILE A 368 1.31 -3.89 16.05
N ARG A 369 2.42 -3.20 16.35
CA ARG A 369 3.56 -3.01 15.43
C ARG A 369 4.52 -4.21 15.37
N GLN A 370 4.14 -5.34 15.97
CA GLN A 370 4.86 -6.61 15.89
C GLN A 370 4.12 -7.60 14.98
N LEU A 371 4.82 -8.54 14.36
CA LEU A 371 4.22 -9.58 13.52
C LEU A 371 4.01 -10.88 14.30
N ARG A 372 5.07 -11.37 14.95
CA ARG A 372 5.14 -12.73 15.52
C ARG A 372 4.32 -12.93 16.79
N ASN A 373 3.81 -11.86 17.37
CA ASN A 373 2.97 -11.88 18.58
C ASN A 373 1.47 -12.01 18.29
N LEU A 374 1.08 -12.25 17.04
CA LEU A 374 -0.32 -12.46 16.68
C LEU A 374 -0.73 -13.89 16.97
N GLU A 375 -1.80 -14.04 17.77
CA GLU A 375 -2.41 -15.33 18.09
C GLU A 375 -3.90 -15.32 17.74
N ILE A 376 -4.34 -16.30 16.96
CA ILE A 376 -5.74 -16.46 16.61
C ILE A 376 -6.51 -16.96 17.84
N GLN A 377 -7.62 -16.31 18.18
CA GLN A 377 -8.52 -16.70 19.25
C GLN A 377 -9.76 -17.40 18.66
N HIS A 378 -10.35 -18.31 19.40
CA HIS A 378 -11.46 -19.11 18.89
C HIS A 378 -12.79 -18.35 18.90
N THR A 379 -13.57 -18.49 17.83
CA THR A 379 -14.97 -18.03 17.74
C THR A 379 -15.82 -19.10 17.07
N ASP A 380 -17.11 -19.19 17.44
CA ASP A 380 -18.00 -20.21 16.89
C ASP A 380 -18.60 -19.81 15.55
N ASP A 381 -18.76 -18.49 15.27
CA ASP A 381 -19.30 -17.99 14.01
C ASP A 381 -18.26 -18.04 12.88
N SER A 382 -18.70 -18.40 11.69
CA SER A 382 -17.85 -18.56 10.50
C SER A 382 -17.36 -17.23 9.89
N ALA A 383 -17.95 -16.10 10.30
CA ALA A 383 -17.62 -14.78 9.80
C ALA A 383 -16.98 -13.88 10.86
N ILE A 384 -17.08 -14.21 12.16
CA ILE A 384 -16.40 -13.42 13.19
C ILE A 384 -15.03 -14.02 13.46
N MET A 385 -14.00 -13.21 13.24
CA MET A 385 -12.61 -13.51 13.51
C MET A 385 -12.16 -12.81 14.79
N ALA A 386 -11.38 -13.48 15.63
CA ALA A 386 -10.74 -12.89 16.77
C ALA A 386 -9.24 -13.21 16.80
N PHE A 387 -8.42 -12.24 17.17
CA PHE A 387 -6.99 -12.41 17.37
C PHE A 387 -6.47 -11.46 18.45
N SER A 388 -5.38 -11.85 19.08
CA SER A 388 -4.70 -11.04 20.06
C SER A 388 -3.26 -10.78 19.70
N LYS A 389 -2.72 -9.68 20.23
CA LYS A 389 -1.29 -9.34 20.17
C LYS A 389 -0.85 -8.94 21.57
N HIS A 390 0.07 -9.70 22.12
CA HIS A 390 0.65 -9.44 23.44
C HIS A 390 2.13 -9.08 23.30
N LEU A 391 2.54 -8.02 24.00
CA LEU A 391 3.94 -7.64 24.15
C LEU A 391 4.25 -7.48 25.63
N SER A 392 5.19 -8.26 26.16
CA SER A 392 5.56 -8.17 27.56
C SER A 392 6.26 -6.84 27.88
N GLY A 393 6.21 -6.40 29.14
CA GLY A 393 6.83 -5.17 29.59
C GLY A 393 8.35 -5.09 29.35
N GLU A 394 9.02 -6.23 29.23
CA GLU A 394 10.45 -6.30 28.92
C GLU A 394 10.77 -5.74 27.52
N HIS A 395 9.78 -5.75 26.63
CA HIS A 395 9.91 -5.32 25.22
C HIS A 395 9.21 -3.98 24.93
N THR A 396 8.73 -3.29 25.97
CA THR A 396 8.09 -1.98 25.83
C THR A 396 8.94 -0.89 26.50
N GLU A 397 8.94 0.30 25.94
CA GLU A 397 9.65 1.46 26.51
C GLU A 397 9.08 1.85 27.90
N SER A 398 7.80 1.59 28.12
CA SER A 398 7.12 1.92 29.38
C SER A 398 7.38 0.92 30.51
N GLY A 399 7.99 -0.23 30.22
CA GLY A 399 8.12 -1.36 31.15
C GLY A 399 6.80 -2.05 31.51
N LYS A 400 5.68 -1.69 30.86
CA LYS A 400 4.37 -2.29 31.06
C LYS A 400 3.98 -3.13 29.86
N SER A 401 3.37 -4.29 30.11
CA SER A 401 2.82 -5.12 29.04
C SER A 401 1.74 -4.37 28.26
N ASP A 402 1.71 -4.60 26.96
CA ASP A 402 0.70 -4.09 26.05
C ASP A 402 -0.02 -5.26 25.38
N THR A 403 -1.34 -5.33 25.54
CA THR A 403 -2.14 -6.43 24.98
C THR A 403 -3.38 -5.88 24.31
N ILE A 404 -3.50 -6.18 23.03
CA ILE A 404 -4.64 -5.81 22.19
C ILE A 404 -5.36 -7.08 21.75
N LEU A 405 -6.68 -7.06 21.83
CA LEU A 405 -7.58 -8.11 21.35
C LEU A 405 -8.52 -7.49 20.32
N VAL A 406 -8.53 -8.04 19.11
CA VAL A 406 -9.39 -7.60 18.01
C VAL A 406 -10.44 -8.66 17.73
N VAL A 407 -11.70 -8.24 17.65
CA VAL A 407 -12.81 -9.08 17.22
C VAL A 407 -13.49 -8.39 16.06
N VAL A 408 -13.55 -9.02 14.89
CA VAL A 408 -14.04 -8.40 13.66
C VAL A 408 -15.05 -9.30 12.96
N ASN A 409 -16.18 -8.71 12.56
CA ASN A 409 -17.16 -9.33 11.67
C ASN A 409 -16.68 -9.14 10.23
N THR A 410 -16.33 -10.22 9.56
CA THR A 410 -15.88 -10.18 8.15
C THR A 410 -17.02 -10.16 7.14
N ASP A 411 -18.27 -10.25 7.60
CA ASP A 411 -19.47 -10.16 6.74
C ASP A 411 -19.96 -8.70 6.69
N PRO A 412 -19.80 -7.98 5.56
CA PRO A 412 -20.20 -6.57 5.48
C PRO A 412 -21.72 -6.38 5.34
N HIS A 413 -22.49 -7.46 5.22
CA HIS A 413 -23.93 -7.43 4.89
C HIS A 413 -24.84 -7.83 6.04
N ALA A 414 -24.29 -8.35 7.14
CA ALA A 414 -25.10 -8.88 8.22
C ALA A 414 -24.56 -8.53 9.62
N VAL A 415 -25.48 -8.49 10.57
CA VAL A 415 -25.16 -8.54 11.98
C VAL A 415 -24.78 -9.99 12.34
N ARG A 416 -23.69 -10.16 13.06
CA ARG A 416 -23.20 -11.46 13.52
C ARG A 416 -22.98 -11.45 15.02
N GLU A 417 -23.16 -12.61 15.63
CA GLU A 417 -22.94 -12.81 17.05
C GLU A 417 -22.26 -14.15 17.33
N THR A 418 -21.45 -14.22 18.35
CA THR A 418 -20.69 -15.42 18.70
C THR A 418 -20.21 -15.42 20.15
N MET A 419 -19.79 -16.58 20.61
CA MET A 419 -18.89 -16.69 21.75
C MET A 419 -17.43 -16.58 21.28
N VAL A 420 -16.66 -15.71 21.95
CA VAL A 420 -15.21 -15.60 21.80
C VAL A 420 -14.56 -16.37 22.96
N ARG A 421 -13.73 -17.36 22.66
CA ARG A 421 -12.98 -18.13 23.65
C ARG A 421 -11.51 -17.78 23.58
N LEU A 422 -11.00 -17.31 24.71
CA LEU A 422 -9.66 -16.76 24.80
C LEU A 422 -8.68 -17.75 25.46
N ASP A 423 -7.53 -17.89 24.85
CA ASP A 423 -6.35 -18.44 25.52
C ASP A 423 -5.70 -17.33 26.36
N LEU A 424 -6.02 -17.31 27.65
CA LEU A 424 -5.57 -16.26 28.57
C LEU A 424 -4.05 -16.20 28.72
N GLU A 425 -3.36 -17.32 28.60
CA GLU A 425 -1.90 -17.39 28.69
C GLU A 425 -1.26 -16.61 27.53
N LYS A 426 -1.81 -16.74 26.30
CA LYS A 426 -1.38 -15.98 25.13
C LYS A 426 -1.64 -14.47 25.23
N LEU A 427 -2.56 -14.07 26.10
CA LEU A 427 -2.82 -12.66 26.41
C LEU A 427 -1.96 -12.14 27.57
N GLY A 428 -1.09 -12.97 28.15
CA GLY A 428 -0.31 -12.61 29.34
C GLY A 428 -1.12 -12.57 30.62
N LEU A 429 -2.25 -13.29 30.69
CA LEU A 429 -3.18 -13.29 31.81
C LEU A 429 -3.15 -14.62 32.59
N PRO A 430 -3.38 -14.61 33.91
CA PRO A 430 -3.49 -15.83 34.68
C PRO A 430 -4.68 -16.68 34.23
N LYS A 431 -4.56 -17.99 34.39
CA LYS A 431 -5.65 -18.94 34.12
C LYS A 431 -6.87 -18.61 35.01
N GLY A 432 -8.04 -18.53 34.37
CA GLY A 432 -9.29 -18.22 35.06
C GLY A 432 -9.47 -16.76 35.46
N ALA A 433 -8.60 -15.86 35.01
CA ALA A 433 -8.71 -14.44 35.28
C ALA A 433 -10.01 -13.83 34.73
N ARG A 434 -10.55 -12.89 35.50
CA ARG A 434 -11.51 -11.88 35.00
C ARG A 434 -10.74 -10.58 34.87
N PHE A 435 -11.02 -9.81 33.86
CA PHE A 435 -10.25 -8.61 33.53
C PHE A 435 -11.11 -7.56 32.83
N GLU A 436 -10.72 -6.30 32.98
CA GLU A 436 -11.33 -5.18 32.26
C GLU A 436 -10.83 -5.16 30.83
N VAL A 437 -11.72 -4.93 29.84
CA VAL A 437 -11.38 -4.56 28.48
C VAL A 437 -11.97 -3.19 28.16
N LYS A 438 -11.20 -2.37 27.44
CA LYS A 438 -11.67 -1.08 26.93
C LYS A 438 -11.68 -1.11 25.42
N ASP A 439 -12.84 -0.91 24.81
CA ASP A 439 -12.93 -0.75 23.34
C ASP A 439 -12.34 0.61 22.94
N LEU A 440 -11.27 0.56 22.16
CA LEU A 440 -10.55 1.75 21.72
C LEU A 440 -11.28 2.52 20.60
N LEU A 441 -12.28 1.90 19.95
CA LEU A 441 -13.08 2.55 18.92
C LEU A 441 -14.16 3.48 19.50
N ASN A 442 -14.82 3.05 20.59
CA ASN A 442 -15.94 3.81 21.19
C ASN A 442 -15.72 4.21 22.65
N GLY A 443 -14.66 3.68 23.29
CA GLY A 443 -14.32 3.99 24.69
C GLY A 443 -15.08 3.20 25.75
N GLU A 444 -15.99 2.30 25.35
CA GLU A 444 -16.75 1.46 26.28
C GLU A 444 -15.87 0.45 27.00
N LYS A 445 -16.30 0.08 28.21
CA LYS A 445 -15.58 -0.86 29.06
C LYS A 445 -16.46 -2.05 29.39
N TYR A 446 -15.83 -3.21 29.41
CA TYR A 446 -16.49 -4.47 29.73
C TYR A 446 -15.61 -5.27 30.68
N GLU A 447 -16.25 -6.20 31.40
CA GLU A 447 -15.58 -7.22 32.18
C GLU A 447 -15.62 -8.54 31.41
N TRP A 448 -14.45 -9.10 31.10
CA TRP A 448 -14.28 -10.30 30.30
C TRP A 448 -13.59 -11.41 31.10
N SER A 449 -13.72 -12.63 30.59
CA SER A 449 -13.04 -13.85 31.07
C SER A 449 -12.55 -14.69 29.91
N SER A 450 -12.41 -15.99 30.09
CA SER A 450 -12.06 -16.92 28.99
C SER A 450 -13.14 -17.01 27.90
N ASP A 451 -14.42 -16.82 28.26
CA ASP A 451 -15.56 -17.00 27.38
C ASP A 451 -16.47 -15.76 27.40
N ASN A 452 -16.64 -15.13 26.23
CA ASN A 452 -17.32 -13.84 26.14
C ASN A 452 -18.25 -13.79 24.94
N TYR A 453 -19.46 -13.28 25.13
CA TYR A 453 -20.40 -13.03 24.05
C TYR A 453 -20.09 -11.71 23.37
N VAL A 454 -20.15 -11.70 22.05
CA VAL A 454 -20.08 -10.49 21.22
C VAL A 454 -21.17 -10.48 20.15
N ARG A 455 -21.64 -9.28 19.83
CA ARG A 455 -22.55 -9.01 18.73
C ARG A 455 -22.01 -7.82 17.95
N LEU A 456 -21.71 -8.01 16.66
CA LEU A 456 -21.13 -7.00 15.78
C LEU A 456 -22.07 -6.68 14.64
N ASP A 457 -22.44 -5.41 14.55
CA ASP A 457 -23.27 -4.85 13.49
C ASP A 457 -22.35 -4.17 12.46
N SER A 458 -22.23 -4.76 11.28
CA SER A 458 -21.34 -4.27 10.22
C SER A 458 -21.69 -2.85 9.74
N PHE A 459 -22.95 -2.45 9.88
CA PHE A 459 -23.41 -1.13 9.46
C PHE A 459 -23.12 -0.03 10.50
N VAL A 460 -22.89 -0.40 11.74
CA VAL A 460 -22.61 0.53 12.86
C VAL A 460 -21.13 0.47 13.23
N GLN A 461 -20.72 -0.66 13.79
CA GLN A 461 -19.34 -0.92 14.22
C GLN A 461 -18.99 -2.38 13.92
N PRO A 462 -18.22 -2.65 12.86
CA PRO A 462 -17.92 -4.02 12.42
C PRO A 462 -16.90 -4.75 13.31
N ALA A 463 -16.25 -4.05 14.23
CA ALA A 463 -15.17 -4.61 15.03
C ALA A 463 -15.13 -4.01 16.44
N HIS A 464 -14.55 -4.76 17.37
CA HIS A 464 -14.00 -4.26 18.60
C HIS A 464 -12.48 -4.31 18.56
N ILE A 465 -11.82 -3.29 19.09
CA ILE A 465 -10.37 -3.26 19.31
C ILE A 465 -10.19 -3.00 20.79
N PHE A 466 -9.98 -4.06 21.54
CA PHE A 466 -9.90 -4.00 22.99
C PHE A 466 -8.46 -3.86 23.49
N GLN A 467 -8.22 -2.87 24.32
CA GLN A 467 -7.08 -2.85 25.22
C GLN A 467 -7.40 -3.69 26.45
N ILE A 468 -6.55 -4.64 26.78
CA ILE A 468 -6.67 -5.40 28.03
C ILE A 468 -6.25 -4.52 29.18
N GLY A 469 -7.13 -4.40 30.17
CA GLY A 469 -6.91 -3.62 31.39
C GLY A 469 -6.45 -4.47 32.58
N LYS A 470 -6.83 -4.04 33.79
CA LYS A 470 -6.45 -4.73 35.02
C LYS A 470 -7.18 -6.06 35.20
N VAL A 471 -6.50 -7.02 35.83
CA VAL A 471 -7.10 -8.25 36.34
C VAL A 471 -7.96 -7.86 37.59
N LEU A 472 -9.17 -8.41 37.66
CA LEU A 472 -10.18 -8.11 38.65
C LEU A 472 -10.13 -9.11 39.84
#